data_579c8527528c674a4a59ffebfbe97bb7
#
_entry.id   579c8527528c674a4a59ffebfbe97bb7
#
_cell.length_a   1.000
_cell.length_b   1.000
_cell.length_c   1.000
_cell.angle_alpha   90.00
_cell.angle_beta   90.00
_cell.angle_gamma   90.00
#
_symmetry.space_group_name_H-M   'P 1'
#
loop_
_entity.id
_entity.type
_entity.pdbx_description
1 polymer ?
#
loop_
_entity_poly.entity_id
_entity_poly.type
_entity_poly.pdbx_seq_one_letter_code
_entity_poly.pdbx_strand_id
1 'polypeptide(L)'
;TGIYYTIDEQKPVIEASLAELQKSYNKKIAVECLPITKFVSAELYHQKYLDKNPYGYCHINFDKIRKLKAAIVDPSLYEKKSAKQLKEILSKKEYAVTQNNEDDAPYGKYSSDENRKGIYTDITTGEPLFSSSDKIDGKNGYPCFSKPIDPNVITEIPDFDDEKVKIISRVGKA
;
A
#
# COMPACT_ATOMS: atom_id res chain seq x y z
N THR A 1 -12.03 10.77 21.05
CA THR A 1 -10.93 10.37 20.13
C THR A 1 -9.73 11.23 20.44
N GLY A 2 -8.56 10.62 20.54
CA GLY A 2 -7.31 11.31 20.84
C GLY A 2 -6.16 10.79 20.00
N ILE A 3 -5.12 11.61 19.87
CA ILE A 3 -3.80 11.24 19.33
C ILE A 3 -2.83 11.37 20.49
N TYR A 4 -2.14 10.29 20.81
CA TYR A 4 -1.24 10.22 21.95
C TYR A 4 0.20 10.05 21.43
N TYR A 5 1.07 11.02 21.73
CA TYR A 5 2.46 10.98 21.27
C TYR A 5 3.39 10.35 22.32
N THR A 6 4.46 9.75 21.85
CA THR A 6 5.45 9.05 22.68
C THR A 6 6.70 9.89 22.94
N ILE A 7 6.97 10.89 22.09
CA ILE A 7 8.09 11.85 22.21
C ILE A 7 7.56 13.25 21.89
N ASP A 8 8.12 14.26 22.56
CA ASP A 8 7.60 15.65 22.48
C ASP A 8 7.72 16.26 21.08
N GLU A 9 8.67 15.84 20.28
CA GLU A 9 8.86 16.29 18.88
C GLU A 9 7.70 15.93 17.96
N GLN A 10 6.87 14.94 18.33
CA GLN A 10 5.66 14.56 17.57
C GLN A 10 4.52 15.56 17.76
N LYS A 11 4.45 16.24 18.91
CA LYS A 11 3.35 17.15 19.26
C LYS A 11 3.14 18.25 18.22
N PRO A 12 4.14 19.03 17.81
CA PRO A 12 3.94 20.10 16.83
C PRO A 12 3.50 19.57 15.47
N VAL A 13 3.92 18.38 15.08
CA VAL A 13 3.51 17.74 13.82
C VAL A 13 2.02 17.36 13.87
N ILE A 14 1.56 16.80 15.00
CA ILE A 14 0.16 16.45 15.21
C ILE A 14 -0.72 17.71 15.22
N GLU A 15 -0.31 18.75 15.96
CA GLU A 15 -1.04 20.01 16.05
C GLU A 15 -1.15 20.71 14.70
N ALA A 16 -0.07 20.74 13.91
CA ALA A 16 -0.10 21.28 12.56
C ALA A 16 -1.05 20.50 11.64
N SER A 17 -1.05 19.18 11.72
CA SER A 17 -1.97 18.32 10.95
C SER A 17 -3.43 18.54 11.35
N LEU A 18 -3.72 18.68 12.65
CA LEU A 18 -5.07 18.98 13.13
C LEU A 18 -5.52 20.38 12.74
N ALA A 19 -4.63 21.37 12.74
CA ALA A 19 -4.92 22.74 12.29
C ALA A 19 -5.24 22.79 10.79
N GLU A 20 -4.51 22.02 9.97
CA GLU A 20 -4.82 21.89 8.54
C GLU A 20 -6.16 21.21 8.30
N LEU A 21 -6.42 20.11 9.02
CA LEU A 21 -7.69 19.40 8.94
C LEU A 21 -8.88 20.27 9.39
N GLN A 22 -8.67 21.14 10.40
CA GLN A 22 -9.73 22.05 10.92
C GLN A 22 -10.29 22.97 9.83
N LYS A 23 -9.49 23.35 8.83
CA LYS A 23 -9.95 24.20 7.70
C LYS A 23 -11.07 23.55 6.89
N SER A 24 -11.17 22.24 6.90
CA SER A 24 -12.20 21.46 6.19
C SER A 24 -13.50 21.27 6.99
N TYR A 25 -13.55 21.76 8.23
CA TYR A 25 -14.71 21.57 9.12
C TYR A 25 -15.18 22.87 9.75
N ASN A 26 -16.49 23.16 9.69
CA ASN A 26 -17.10 24.32 10.32
C ASN A 26 -17.17 24.23 11.84
N LYS A 27 -17.18 22.99 12.39
CA LYS A 27 -17.19 22.74 13.82
C LYS A 27 -15.78 22.46 14.31
N LYS A 28 -15.47 22.89 15.55
CA LYS A 28 -14.18 22.59 16.17
C LYS A 28 -13.96 21.08 16.24
N ILE A 29 -12.82 20.63 15.75
CA ILE A 29 -12.38 19.25 15.86
C ILE A 29 -12.12 18.95 17.35
N ALA A 30 -12.79 17.93 17.88
CA ALA A 30 -12.69 17.49 19.27
C ALA A 30 -11.71 16.32 19.45
N VAL A 31 -10.56 16.38 18.76
CA VAL A 31 -9.46 15.41 18.91
C VAL A 31 -8.46 15.98 19.91
N GLU A 32 -8.21 15.27 20.99
CA GLU A 32 -7.18 15.64 21.97
C GLU A 32 -5.78 15.22 21.46
N CYS A 33 -4.77 16.00 21.83
CA CYS A 33 -3.36 15.72 21.55
C CYS A 33 -2.58 15.75 22.86
N LEU A 34 -2.25 14.58 23.42
CA LEU A 34 -1.66 14.44 24.75
C LEU A 34 -0.48 13.46 24.70
N PRO A 35 0.47 13.55 25.65
CA PRO A 35 1.47 12.52 25.81
C PRO A 35 0.82 11.21 26.24
N ILE A 36 1.36 10.08 25.73
CA ILE A 36 0.92 8.78 26.18
C ILE A 36 1.41 8.52 27.60
N THR A 37 0.50 8.24 28.51
CA THR A 37 0.86 7.92 29.90
C THR A 37 0.82 6.43 30.18
N LYS A 38 -0.08 5.71 29.46
CA LYS A 38 -0.23 4.27 29.60
C LYS A 38 -0.80 3.70 28.29
N PHE A 39 -0.21 2.63 27.82
CA PHE A 39 -0.76 1.82 26.73
C PHE A 39 -1.15 0.43 27.27
N VAL A 40 -2.37 0.03 26.99
CA VAL A 40 -2.87 -1.31 27.31
C VAL A 40 -3.34 -1.95 26.02
N SER A 41 -2.75 -3.08 25.66
CA SER A 41 -3.22 -3.84 24.51
C SER A 41 -4.65 -4.31 24.69
N ALA A 42 -5.45 -4.20 23.63
CA ALA A 42 -6.75 -4.81 23.60
C ALA A 42 -6.65 -6.35 23.73
N GLU A 43 -7.73 -6.98 24.15
CA GLU A 43 -7.82 -8.43 24.28
C GLU A 43 -7.55 -9.12 22.91
N LEU A 44 -6.95 -10.29 22.94
CA LEU A 44 -6.55 -11.02 21.74
C LEU A 44 -7.68 -11.23 20.72
N TYR A 45 -8.92 -11.35 21.18
CA TYR A 45 -10.06 -11.51 20.29
C TYR A 45 -10.45 -10.21 19.54
N HIS A 46 -10.16 -9.04 20.13
CA HIS A 46 -10.35 -7.74 19.49
C HIS A 46 -9.22 -7.38 18.51
N GLN A 47 -8.01 -7.92 18.76
CA GLN A 47 -6.88 -7.65 17.87
C GLN A 47 -7.11 -8.34 16.53
N LYS A 48 -6.99 -7.58 15.45
CA LYS A 48 -7.26 -8.06 14.08
C LYS A 48 -8.64 -8.71 13.94
N TYR A 49 -9.64 -8.16 14.64
CA TYR A 49 -10.99 -8.75 14.68
C TYR A 49 -11.58 -8.96 13.28
N LEU A 50 -11.45 -7.99 12.38
CA LEU A 50 -12.00 -8.09 11.02
C LEU A 50 -11.19 -9.03 10.12
N ASP A 51 -9.90 -9.23 10.38
CA ASP A 51 -9.10 -10.23 9.67
C ASP A 51 -9.58 -11.65 10.02
N LYS A 52 -9.95 -11.86 11.28
CA LYS A 52 -10.50 -13.14 11.77
C LYS A 52 -11.97 -13.32 11.42
N ASN A 53 -12.71 -12.23 11.27
CA ASN A 53 -14.15 -12.19 11.04
C ASN A 53 -14.44 -11.18 9.91
N PRO A 54 -14.22 -11.54 8.63
CA PRO A 54 -14.36 -10.60 7.49
C PRO A 54 -15.74 -9.96 7.37
N TYR A 55 -16.78 -10.65 7.88
CA TYR A 55 -18.16 -10.15 7.91
C TYR A 55 -18.61 -9.68 9.30
N GLY A 56 -17.64 -9.53 10.22
CA GLY A 56 -17.90 -9.09 11.58
C GLY A 56 -18.41 -7.65 11.63
N TYR A 57 -19.24 -7.36 12.63
CA TYR A 57 -19.74 -6.01 12.84
C TYR A 57 -18.63 -5.04 13.22
N CYS A 58 -18.50 -3.95 12.48
CA CYS A 58 -17.71 -2.79 12.83
C CYS A 58 -18.52 -1.51 12.58
N HIS A 59 -18.62 -0.62 13.58
CA HIS A 59 -19.32 0.66 13.41
C HIS A 59 -18.54 1.69 12.57
N ILE A 60 -17.27 1.41 12.28
CA ILE A 60 -16.44 2.26 11.43
C ILE A 60 -16.67 1.84 9.98
N ASN A 61 -17.07 2.80 9.14
CA ASN A 61 -17.19 2.56 7.71
C ASN A 61 -15.79 2.60 7.07
N PHE A 62 -15.19 1.43 6.89
CA PHE A 62 -13.85 1.29 6.30
C PHE A 62 -13.77 1.77 4.86
N ASP A 63 -14.86 1.72 4.09
CA ASP A 63 -14.86 2.22 2.71
C ASP A 63 -14.68 3.73 2.66
N LYS A 64 -15.25 4.45 3.62
CA LYS A 64 -15.00 5.89 3.77
C LYS A 64 -13.54 6.18 4.15
N ILE A 65 -12.95 5.38 5.05
CA ILE A 65 -11.55 5.53 5.45
C ILE A 65 -10.60 5.18 4.30
N ARG A 66 -10.88 4.12 3.54
CA ARG A 66 -10.10 3.76 2.37
C ARG A 66 -10.10 4.87 1.31
N LYS A 67 -11.27 5.45 1.04
CA LYS A 67 -11.39 6.59 0.11
C LYS A 67 -10.65 7.84 0.56
N LEU A 68 -10.52 8.07 1.87
CA LEU A 68 -9.81 9.23 2.42
C LEU A 68 -8.28 9.05 2.49
N LYS A 69 -7.77 7.81 2.47
CA LYS A 69 -6.34 7.50 2.65
C LYS A 69 -5.66 6.94 1.42
N ALA A 70 -6.41 6.48 0.42
CA ALA A 70 -5.81 6.00 -0.82
C ALA A 70 -5.38 7.19 -1.67
N ALA A 71 -4.12 7.27 -2.01
CA ALA A 71 -3.72 8.05 -3.17
C ALA A 71 -4.52 7.51 -4.36
N ILE A 72 -5.17 8.40 -5.11
CA ILE A 72 -5.89 8.01 -6.33
C ILE A 72 -4.90 8.12 -7.47
N VAL A 73 -4.64 7.01 -8.12
CA VAL A 73 -3.80 6.96 -9.32
C VAL A 73 -4.71 7.03 -10.55
N ASP A 74 -4.58 8.10 -11.34
CA ASP A 74 -5.35 8.27 -12.57
C ASP A 74 -4.78 7.35 -13.68
N PRO A 75 -5.50 6.31 -14.13
CA PRO A 75 -5.01 5.38 -15.14
C PRO A 75 -4.80 6.03 -16.51
N SER A 76 -5.46 7.15 -16.80
CA SER A 76 -5.33 7.85 -18.09
C SER A 76 -3.95 8.48 -18.32
N LEU A 77 -3.16 8.62 -17.25
CA LEU A 77 -1.79 9.13 -17.30
C LEU A 77 -0.77 8.06 -17.72
N TYR A 78 -1.18 6.80 -17.82
CA TYR A 78 -0.30 5.66 -18.10
C TYR A 78 -0.80 4.91 -19.32
N GLU A 79 0.07 4.66 -20.28
CA GLU A 79 -0.28 3.99 -21.54
C GLU A 79 0.27 2.57 -21.56
N LYS A 80 -0.58 1.62 -21.96
CA LYS A 80 -0.15 0.25 -22.24
C LYS A 80 0.67 0.24 -23.54
N LYS A 81 1.94 -0.17 -23.43
CA LYS A 81 2.84 -0.26 -24.58
C LYS A 81 2.58 -1.52 -25.38
N SER A 82 2.81 -1.45 -26.68
CA SER A 82 2.79 -2.62 -27.57
C SER A 82 3.94 -3.58 -27.27
N ALA A 83 3.79 -4.85 -27.64
CA ALA A 83 4.85 -5.86 -27.49
C ALA A 83 6.18 -5.46 -28.16
N LYS A 84 6.11 -4.71 -29.27
CA LYS A 84 7.31 -4.19 -29.94
C LYS A 84 8.03 -3.17 -29.06
N GLN A 85 7.31 -2.17 -28.55
CA GLN A 85 7.86 -1.15 -27.65
C GLN A 85 8.43 -1.76 -26.38
N LEU A 86 7.74 -2.75 -25.79
CA LEU A 86 8.22 -3.44 -24.59
C LEU A 86 9.54 -4.19 -24.84
N LYS A 87 9.71 -4.83 -26.01
CA LYS A 87 10.98 -5.49 -26.39
C LYS A 87 12.14 -4.52 -26.60
N GLU A 88 11.85 -3.26 -26.92
CA GLU A 88 12.87 -2.22 -27.11
C GLU A 88 13.33 -1.62 -25.75
N ILE A 89 12.46 -1.55 -24.74
CA ILE A 89 12.74 -0.90 -23.45
C ILE A 89 13.10 -1.88 -22.33
N LEU A 90 12.63 -3.13 -22.40
CA LEU A 90 12.86 -4.15 -21.38
C LEU A 90 14.01 -5.08 -21.78
N SER A 91 14.77 -5.52 -20.79
CA SER A 91 15.68 -6.65 -20.99
C SER A 91 14.89 -7.93 -21.28
N LYS A 92 15.57 -8.96 -21.82
CA LYS A 92 14.94 -10.27 -22.10
C LYS A 92 14.28 -10.86 -20.83
N LYS A 93 14.93 -10.72 -19.67
CA LYS A 93 14.40 -11.25 -18.40
C LYS A 93 13.19 -10.46 -17.93
N GLU A 94 13.25 -9.13 -17.93
CA GLU A 94 12.11 -8.27 -17.56
C GLU A 94 10.89 -8.51 -18.45
N TYR A 95 11.13 -8.71 -19.77
CA TYR A 95 10.06 -9.06 -20.70
C TYR A 95 9.45 -10.43 -20.39
N ALA A 96 10.29 -11.44 -20.09
CA ALA A 96 9.81 -12.78 -19.75
C ALA A 96 8.98 -12.80 -18.47
N VAL A 97 9.43 -12.09 -17.43
CA VAL A 97 8.68 -11.96 -16.15
C VAL A 97 7.35 -11.24 -16.37
N THR A 98 7.35 -10.10 -17.07
CA THR A 98 6.16 -9.25 -17.17
C THR A 98 5.15 -9.68 -18.22
N GLN A 99 5.57 -10.41 -19.27
CA GLN A 99 4.73 -10.78 -20.41
C GLN A 99 4.50 -12.29 -20.57
N ASN A 100 5.43 -13.13 -20.06
CA ASN A 100 5.35 -14.58 -20.25
C ASN A 100 5.07 -15.33 -18.94
N ASN A 101 4.79 -14.64 -17.83
CA ASN A 101 4.62 -15.24 -16.50
C ASN A 101 5.81 -16.04 -15.98
N GLU A 102 7.03 -15.68 -16.36
CA GLU A 102 8.21 -16.26 -15.74
C GLU A 102 8.45 -15.67 -14.35
N ASP A 103 9.01 -16.47 -13.45
CA ASP A 103 9.41 -15.98 -12.14
C ASP A 103 10.70 -15.16 -12.22
N ASP A 104 10.74 -14.08 -11.44
CA ASP A 104 11.99 -13.36 -11.21
C ASP A 104 12.86 -14.13 -10.20
N ALA A 105 14.17 -13.84 -10.19
CA ALA A 105 15.06 -14.43 -9.21
C ALA A 105 14.88 -13.76 -7.84
N PRO A 106 14.85 -14.51 -6.73
CA PRO A 106 14.91 -13.92 -5.41
C PRO A 106 16.25 -13.17 -5.23
N TYR A 107 16.26 -12.13 -4.42
CA TYR A 107 17.44 -11.26 -4.20
C TYR A 107 17.97 -10.57 -5.47
N GLY A 108 17.10 -10.36 -6.46
CA GLY A 108 17.41 -9.60 -7.68
C GLY A 108 17.52 -8.09 -7.43
N LYS A 109 17.58 -7.31 -8.50
CA LYS A 109 17.79 -5.85 -8.49
C LYS A 109 16.78 -5.08 -7.61
N TYR A 110 15.55 -5.57 -7.47
CA TYR A 110 14.47 -4.97 -6.67
C TYR A 110 14.03 -5.88 -5.52
N SER A 111 15.01 -6.51 -4.87
CA SER A 111 14.80 -7.52 -3.83
C SER A 111 14.25 -6.95 -2.51
N SER A 112 14.06 -7.85 -1.54
CA SER A 112 13.75 -7.50 -0.15
C SER A 112 14.75 -6.50 0.46
N ASP A 113 16.00 -6.49 0.01
CA ASP A 113 17.09 -5.67 0.55
C ASP A 113 17.11 -4.24 0.01
N GLU A 114 16.27 -3.89 -0.96
CA GLU A 114 16.13 -2.50 -1.40
C GLU A 114 15.43 -1.65 -0.34
N ASN A 115 16.20 -0.81 0.36
CA ASN A 115 15.73 -0.01 1.51
C ASN A 115 15.61 1.49 1.21
N ARG A 116 15.85 1.93 -0.03
CA ARG A 116 15.66 3.34 -0.41
C ARG A 116 14.19 3.73 -0.33
N LYS A 117 13.93 4.94 0.14
CA LYS A 117 12.58 5.50 0.12
C LYS A 117 12.18 5.82 -1.32
N GLY A 118 10.99 5.38 -1.72
CA GLY A 118 10.51 5.62 -3.08
C GLY A 118 9.19 4.91 -3.38
N ILE A 119 8.82 4.98 -4.64
CA ILE A 119 7.62 4.37 -5.19
C ILE A 119 8.05 3.24 -6.12
N TYR A 120 7.45 2.09 -5.96
CA TYR A 120 7.57 0.95 -6.87
C TYR A 120 6.54 1.11 -7.98
N THR A 121 6.99 1.13 -9.20
CA THR A 121 6.16 1.36 -10.38
C THR A 121 6.14 0.13 -11.28
N ASP A 122 5.07 -0.02 -12.04
CA ASP A 122 5.01 -0.97 -13.15
C ASP A 122 6.11 -0.61 -14.18
N ILE A 123 7.05 -1.51 -14.42
CA ILE A 123 8.17 -1.28 -15.33
C ILE A 123 7.72 -1.08 -16.79
N THR A 124 6.52 -1.55 -17.14
CA THR A 124 5.98 -1.46 -18.50
C THR A 124 5.32 -0.12 -18.78
N THR A 125 4.71 0.50 -17.77
CA THR A 125 3.89 1.74 -17.92
C THR A 125 4.40 2.90 -17.08
N GLY A 126 5.12 2.64 -15.98
CA GLY A 126 5.47 3.63 -14.98
C GLY A 126 4.35 3.90 -13.96
N GLU A 127 3.21 3.18 -14.02
CA GLU A 127 2.11 3.34 -13.07
C GLU A 127 2.58 3.05 -11.63
N PRO A 128 2.34 3.95 -10.64
CA PRO A 128 2.69 3.71 -9.25
C PRO A 128 1.88 2.55 -8.67
N LEU A 129 2.54 1.55 -8.12
CA LEU A 129 1.90 0.35 -7.56
C LEU A 129 2.01 0.30 -6.04
N PHE A 130 3.22 0.49 -5.49
CA PHE A 130 3.48 0.35 -4.06
C PHE A 130 4.40 1.47 -3.54
N SER A 131 4.26 1.77 -2.25
CA SER A 131 5.17 2.68 -1.55
C SER A 131 6.18 1.90 -0.70
N SER A 132 7.41 2.38 -0.64
CA SER A 132 8.42 1.84 0.28
C SER A 132 8.01 1.93 1.76
N SER A 133 7.10 2.84 2.13
CA SER A 133 6.55 2.94 3.48
C SER A 133 5.63 1.79 3.85
N ASP A 134 5.09 1.10 2.85
CA ASP A 134 4.20 -0.05 3.02
C ASP A 134 4.92 -1.40 2.82
N LYS A 135 6.26 -1.35 2.63
CA LYS A 135 7.09 -2.55 2.47
C LYS A 135 7.18 -3.31 3.79
N ILE A 136 7.11 -4.63 3.71
CA ILE A 136 7.22 -5.56 4.82
C ILE A 136 8.31 -6.60 4.53
N ASP A 137 8.86 -7.21 5.57
CA ASP A 137 9.85 -8.28 5.42
C ASP A 137 9.18 -9.60 4.99
N GLY A 138 9.37 -9.98 3.74
CA GLY A 138 8.83 -11.21 3.15
C GLY A 138 9.67 -12.45 3.38
N LYS A 139 10.90 -12.34 3.88
CA LYS A 139 11.85 -13.45 4.18
C LYS A 139 12.16 -14.41 3.03
N ASN A 140 11.73 -14.11 1.81
CA ASN A 140 11.84 -14.96 0.63
C ASN A 140 12.66 -14.34 -0.51
N GLY A 141 13.31 -13.19 -0.26
CA GLY A 141 14.12 -12.47 -1.24
C GLY A 141 13.34 -11.62 -2.24
N TYR A 142 12.01 -11.60 -2.15
CA TYR A 142 11.14 -10.74 -2.96
C TYR A 142 10.65 -9.53 -2.17
N PRO A 143 10.40 -8.38 -2.83
CA PRO A 143 9.79 -7.24 -2.16
C PRO A 143 8.34 -7.56 -1.82
N CYS A 144 7.97 -7.44 -0.55
CA CYS A 144 6.62 -7.65 -0.06
C CYS A 144 6.02 -6.34 0.47
N PHE A 145 4.73 -6.16 0.30
CA PHE A 145 4.02 -4.93 0.68
C PHE A 145 2.72 -5.28 1.41
N SER A 146 2.37 -4.45 2.39
CA SER A 146 1.13 -4.62 3.16
C SER A 146 -0.12 -4.16 2.39
N LYS A 147 0.05 -3.28 1.41
CA LYS A 147 -1.03 -2.75 0.55
C LYS A 147 -0.45 -2.04 -0.68
N PRO A 148 -1.23 -1.92 -1.78
CA PRO A 148 -0.90 -1.03 -2.88
C PRO A 148 -1.10 0.44 -2.51
N ILE A 149 -0.56 1.35 -3.30
CA ILE A 149 -0.75 2.81 -3.19
C ILE A 149 -2.23 3.18 -3.36
N ASP A 150 -2.87 2.61 -4.37
CA ASP A 150 -4.30 2.68 -4.66
C ASP A 150 -4.79 1.25 -4.88
N PRO A 151 -5.85 0.78 -4.20
CA PRO A 151 -6.39 -0.57 -4.41
C PRO A 151 -6.72 -0.89 -5.87
N ASN A 152 -6.98 0.13 -6.69
CA ASN A 152 -7.35 -0.05 -8.09
C ASN A 152 -6.16 -0.21 -9.05
N VAL A 153 -4.90 -0.02 -8.61
CA VAL A 153 -3.74 -0.16 -9.51
C VAL A 153 -3.35 -1.60 -9.79
N ILE A 154 -3.88 -2.54 -9.01
CA ILE A 154 -3.67 -3.98 -9.17
C ILE A 154 -5.00 -4.69 -9.44
N THR A 155 -4.92 -5.82 -10.12
CA THR A 155 -6.02 -6.79 -10.27
C THR A 155 -5.57 -8.10 -9.64
N GLU A 156 -6.37 -8.62 -8.73
CA GLU A 156 -6.16 -9.91 -8.09
C GLU A 156 -6.78 -11.01 -8.95
N ILE A 157 -6.01 -12.05 -9.21
CA ILE A 157 -6.46 -13.25 -9.93
C ILE A 157 -6.36 -14.41 -8.95
N PRO A 158 -7.48 -15.00 -8.53
CA PRO A 158 -7.46 -16.18 -7.66
C PRO A 158 -6.70 -17.32 -8.34
N ASP A 159 -5.73 -17.91 -7.64
CA ASP A 159 -5.12 -19.15 -8.03
C ASP A 159 -5.80 -20.29 -7.25
N PHE A 160 -6.47 -21.20 -7.97
CA PHE A 160 -7.26 -22.26 -7.34
C PHE A 160 -6.40 -23.39 -6.78
N ASP A 161 -5.12 -23.45 -7.16
CA ASP A 161 -4.19 -24.53 -6.77
C ASP A 161 -3.19 -24.08 -5.67
N ASP A 162 -3.18 -22.79 -5.30
CA ASP A 162 -2.29 -22.23 -4.26
C ASP A 162 -3.08 -21.31 -3.33
N GLU A 163 -2.71 -21.24 -2.05
CA GLU A 163 -3.24 -20.25 -1.10
C GLU A 163 -2.86 -18.80 -1.44
N LYS A 164 -2.14 -18.60 -2.53
CA LYS A 164 -1.66 -17.32 -3.01
C LYS A 164 -2.62 -16.70 -4.02
N VAL A 165 -2.66 -15.39 -4.03
CA VAL A 165 -3.37 -14.61 -5.04
C VAL A 165 -2.35 -13.99 -5.97
N LYS A 166 -2.45 -14.29 -7.27
CA LYS A 166 -1.66 -13.62 -8.30
C LYS A 166 -2.16 -12.19 -8.45
N ILE A 167 -1.25 -11.23 -8.47
CA ILE A 167 -1.56 -9.85 -8.76
C ILE A 167 -0.94 -9.43 -10.09
N ILE A 168 -1.67 -8.61 -10.85
CA ILE A 168 -1.18 -7.97 -12.07
C ILE A 168 -1.46 -6.47 -12.01
N SER A 169 -0.63 -5.66 -12.64
CA SER A 169 -0.87 -4.22 -12.76
C SER A 169 -2.12 -3.92 -13.60
N ARG A 170 -2.84 -2.84 -13.24
CA ARG A 170 -4.11 -2.48 -13.91
C ARG A 170 -3.91 -2.12 -15.38
N VAL A 171 -2.94 -1.27 -15.69
CA VAL A 171 -2.73 -0.73 -17.04
C VAL A 171 -1.80 -1.63 -17.85
N GLY A 172 -0.64 -1.98 -17.33
CA GLY A 172 0.38 -2.76 -18.04
C GLY A 172 -0.02 -4.22 -18.26
N LYS A 173 -0.78 -4.79 -17.32
CA LYS A 173 -1.07 -6.23 -17.26
C LYS A 173 0.21 -7.06 -17.10
N ALA A 174 1.14 -6.54 -16.30
CA ALA A 174 2.44 -7.13 -15.98
C ALA A 174 2.45 -7.68 -14.55
#